data_17572c5584e01b78e72ff0775b40b6d1
#
_entry.id   17572c5584e01b78e72ff0775b40b6d1
#
_cell.length_a   1.000
_cell.length_b   1.000
_cell.length_c   1.000
_cell.angle_alpha   90.00
_cell.angle_beta   90.00
_cell.angle_gamma   90.00
#
_symmetry.space_group_name_H-M   'P 1'
#
loop_
_entity.id
_entity.type
_entity.pdbx_description
1 polymer ?
#
loop_
_entity_poly.entity_id
_entity_poly.type
_entity_poly.pdbx_seq_one_letter_code
_entity_poly.pdbx_strand_id
1 'polypeptide(L)'
;MKRFSLLLVAAGLLVGCGPSRMPSDFNANAGGGNSTGLDTRPPGFSPMADAIRNGNIPPEAILTTIYFDFDRYTVDAKERAKLDGIAGRVNATKVIVAGYTDHFGTEEYNLGLSDKRAQNVRDYLVKSGANQGSTEVLALGSQQADKSAAGRQSAAKDRKAIVVDANYSGPISSGAVKPATVAAPASGNAPSPAPVTAL
;
A
#
# COMPACT_ATOMS: atom_id res chain seq x y z
N MET A 1 -12.52 16.80 -75.16
CA MET A 1 -12.75 15.43 -74.64
C MET A 1 -11.38 14.75 -74.53
N LYS A 2 -10.69 14.87 -73.42
CA LYS A 2 -9.38 14.22 -73.18
C LYS A 2 -9.49 13.39 -71.91
N ARG A 3 -9.50 12.05 -72.06
CA ARG A 3 -9.51 11.08 -71.00
C ARG A 3 -8.11 10.93 -70.40
N PHE A 4 -7.90 11.35 -69.15
CA PHE A 4 -6.68 11.04 -68.39
C PHE A 4 -6.89 9.80 -67.57
N SER A 5 -6.17 8.76 -67.97
CA SER A 5 -6.09 7.47 -67.28
C SER A 5 -5.08 7.61 -66.15
N LEU A 6 -5.47 7.54 -64.88
CA LEU A 6 -4.59 7.59 -63.74
C LEU A 6 -4.28 6.18 -63.29
N LEU A 7 -3.06 5.71 -63.55
CA LEU A 7 -2.52 4.44 -63.11
C LEU A 7 -2.13 4.58 -61.63
N LEU A 8 -2.83 3.85 -60.78
CA LEU A 8 -2.57 3.78 -59.34
C LEU A 8 -1.63 2.59 -59.09
N VAL A 9 -0.36 2.92 -58.79
CA VAL A 9 0.66 1.95 -58.40
C VAL A 9 0.50 1.73 -56.89
N ALA A 10 -0.01 0.58 -56.47
CA ALA A 10 -0.08 0.16 -55.08
C ALA A 10 1.28 -0.44 -54.70
N ALA A 11 2.11 0.34 -53.95
CA ALA A 11 3.30 -0.17 -53.30
C ALA A 11 2.92 -0.78 -51.95
N GLY A 12 2.90 -2.12 -51.88
CA GLY A 12 2.68 -2.86 -50.64
C GLY A 12 3.90 -2.74 -49.68
N LEU A 13 3.72 -2.06 -48.58
CA LEU A 13 4.66 -2.08 -47.44
C LEU A 13 4.39 -3.32 -46.60
N LEU A 14 5.20 -4.36 -46.77
CA LEU A 14 5.31 -5.47 -45.84
C LEU A 14 6.03 -4.97 -44.58
N VAL A 15 5.25 -4.61 -43.55
CA VAL A 15 5.80 -4.39 -42.21
C VAL A 15 6.06 -5.78 -41.60
N GLY A 16 7.32 -6.19 -41.63
CA GLY A 16 7.78 -7.38 -40.97
C GLY A 16 7.69 -7.21 -39.45
N CYS A 17 6.81 -7.96 -38.77
CA CYS A 17 6.90 -8.21 -37.34
C CYS A 17 8.18 -8.99 -37.05
N GLY A 18 9.28 -8.30 -36.79
CA GLY A 18 10.47 -8.90 -36.20
C GLY A 18 10.21 -9.17 -34.71
N PRO A 19 10.72 -10.29 -34.18
CA PRO A 19 10.63 -10.54 -32.75
C PRO A 19 11.33 -9.42 -31.99
N SER A 20 10.63 -8.78 -31.05
CA SER A 20 11.17 -7.77 -30.15
C SER A 20 12.34 -8.38 -29.39
N ARG A 21 13.57 -8.09 -29.81
CA ARG A 21 14.74 -8.40 -29.00
C ARG A 21 14.64 -7.53 -27.75
N MET A 22 14.52 -8.17 -26.59
CA MET A 22 14.70 -7.47 -25.32
C MET A 22 16.06 -6.79 -25.34
N PRO A 23 16.16 -5.52 -24.91
CA PRO A 23 17.45 -4.87 -24.77
C PRO A 23 18.37 -5.71 -23.89
N SER A 24 19.59 -5.92 -24.35
CA SER A 24 20.63 -6.68 -23.65
C SER A 24 21.17 -5.98 -22.40
N ASP A 25 20.58 -4.86 -22.04
CA ASP A 25 21.04 -3.98 -20.96
C ASP A 25 20.52 -4.43 -19.57
N PHE A 26 19.82 -5.56 -19.52
CA PHE A 26 19.37 -6.14 -18.25
C PHE A 26 20.48 -6.77 -17.42
N ASN A 27 21.72 -6.80 -17.91
CA ASN A 27 22.83 -7.45 -17.21
C ASN A 27 24.10 -6.62 -17.13
N ALA A 28 24.02 -5.32 -17.12
CA ALA A 28 25.23 -4.53 -17.01
C ALA A 28 25.14 -3.56 -15.84
N ASN A 29 25.83 -3.92 -14.82
CA ASN A 29 26.39 -3.09 -13.78
C ASN A 29 25.84 -3.26 -12.37
N ALA A 30 26.04 -4.44 -11.84
CA ALA A 30 26.28 -4.56 -10.41
C ALA A 30 27.66 -3.98 -10.10
N GLY A 31 27.72 -2.67 -9.87
CA GLY A 31 28.91 -2.04 -9.30
C GLY A 31 29.27 -2.68 -7.97
N GLY A 32 30.54 -3.06 -7.82
CA GLY A 32 31.12 -3.85 -6.78
C GLY A 32 30.72 -3.52 -5.35
N GLY A 33 30.10 -4.49 -4.73
CA GLY A 33 29.92 -4.62 -3.30
C GLY A 33 29.92 -6.11 -3.00
N ASN A 34 30.89 -6.55 -2.24
CA ASN A 34 31.14 -7.92 -1.86
C ASN A 34 29.98 -8.47 -1.01
N SER A 35 28.95 -9.02 -1.64
CA SER A 35 27.89 -9.76 -0.96
C SER A 35 27.72 -11.13 -1.60
N THR A 36 28.27 -12.14 -0.94
CA THR A 36 27.97 -13.56 -1.14
C THR A 36 26.52 -13.81 -0.71
N GLY A 37 25.60 -13.70 -1.66
CA GLY A 37 24.19 -14.01 -1.41
C GLY A 37 23.34 -13.38 -2.52
N LEU A 38 22.52 -14.17 -3.16
CA LEU A 38 21.54 -13.79 -4.16
C LEU A 38 20.63 -12.64 -3.66
N ASP A 39 21.17 -11.43 -3.66
CA ASP A 39 20.41 -10.21 -3.37
C ASP A 39 19.74 -9.77 -4.68
N THR A 40 18.69 -10.48 -5.08
CA THR A 40 17.81 -10.11 -6.18
C THR A 40 16.87 -8.97 -5.74
N ARG A 41 17.42 -8.02 -4.97
CA ARG A 41 16.67 -6.85 -4.53
C ARG A 41 16.51 -5.88 -5.70
N PRO A 42 15.30 -5.55 -6.14
CA PRO A 42 15.10 -4.46 -7.08
C PRO A 42 15.71 -3.17 -6.51
N PRO A 43 16.45 -2.38 -7.31
CA PRO A 43 17.00 -1.12 -6.84
C PRO A 43 15.85 -0.20 -6.40
N GLY A 44 15.85 0.23 -5.14
CA GLY A 44 14.87 1.18 -4.60
C GLY A 44 14.19 0.78 -3.30
N PHE A 45 14.32 -0.45 -2.81
CA PHE A 45 13.70 -0.83 -1.54
C PHE A 45 14.59 -0.47 -0.35
N SER A 46 14.06 0.41 0.52
CA SER A 46 14.69 0.76 1.78
C SER A 46 14.66 -0.43 2.76
N PRO A 47 15.60 -0.52 3.73
CA PRO A 47 15.53 -1.52 4.80
C PRO A 47 14.18 -1.54 5.54
N MET A 48 13.51 -0.39 5.61
CA MET A 48 12.17 -0.26 6.17
C MET A 48 11.11 -0.99 5.33
N ALA A 49 11.21 -0.99 4.00
CA ALA A 49 10.29 -1.74 3.15
C ALA A 49 10.38 -3.25 3.41
N ASP A 50 11.59 -3.77 3.65
CA ASP A 50 11.78 -5.17 4.03
C ASP A 50 11.23 -5.45 5.43
N ALA A 51 11.44 -4.56 6.39
CA ALA A 51 10.84 -4.67 7.73
C ALA A 51 9.29 -4.73 7.64
N ILE A 52 8.69 -3.91 6.77
CA ILE A 52 7.24 -3.90 6.54
C ILE A 52 6.78 -5.25 5.96
N ARG A 53 7.48 -5.79 4.93
CA ARG A 53 7.14 -7.09 4.33
C ARG A 53 7.23 -8.24 5.32
N ASN A 54 8.20 -8.17 6.21
CA ASN A 54 8.43 -9.20 7.23
C ASN A 54 7.55 -9.00 8.49
N GLY A 55 6.70 -7.96 8.53
CA GLY A 55 5.86 -7.66 9.69
C GLY A 55 6.61 -7.10 10.90
N ASN A 56 7.86 -6.66 10.71
CA ASN A 56 8.76 -6.19 11.78
C ASN A 56 8.86 -4.65 11.79
N ILE A 57 7.72 -3.96 11.72
CA ILE A 57 7.68 -2.50 11.72
C ILE A 57 7.88 -1.99 13.15
N PRO A 58 8.91 -1.17 13.42
CA PRO A 58 9.04 -0.52 14.71
C PRO A 58 7.82 0.38 14.98
N PRO A 59 7.18 0.29 16.15
CA PRO A 59 6.02 1.12 16.46
C PRO A 59 6.29 2.62 16.34
N GLU A 60 7.50 3.03 16.65
CA GLU A 60 7.97 4.42 16.62
C GLU A 60 8.11 4.96 15.19
N ALA A 61 8.31 4.07 14.21
CA ALA A 61 8.36 4.42 12.80
C ALA A 61 6.95 4.63 12.20
N ILE A 62 5.91 4.13 12.86
CA ILE A 62 4.53 4.26 12.38
C ILE A 62 4.03 5.69 12.64
N LEU A 63 3.76 6.43 11.58
CA LEU A 63 3.20 7.78 11.68
C LEU A 63 1.70 7.76 11.94
N THR A 64 0.98 6.89 11.22
CA THR A 64 -0.46 6.67 11.42
C THR A 64 -0.92 5.36 10.77
N THR A 65 -2.09 4.89 11.21
CA THR A 65 -2.80 3.75 10.61
C THR A 65 -4.20 4.19 10.19
N ILE A 66 -4.53 3.93 8.93
CA ILE A 66 -5.79 4.24 8.28
C ILE A 66 -6.57 2.95 8.10
N TYR A 67 -7.81 2.90 8.54
CA TYR A 67 -8.67 1.73 8.42
C TYR A 67 -9.70 1.93 7.30
N PHE A 68 -10.13 0.80 6.73
CA PHE A 68 -11.08 0.78 5.63
C PHE A 68 -12.24 -0.16 5.92
N ASP A 69 -13.38 0.18 5.37
CA ASP A 69 -14.52 -0.71 5.32
C ASP A 69 -14.25 -1.94 4.45
N PHE A 70 -15.10 -2.96 4.60
CA PHE A 70 -15.01 -4.16 3.78
C PHE A 70 -15.14 -3.78 2.29
N ASP A 71 -14.20 -4.28 1.49
CA ASP A 71 -14.16 -4.07 0.05
C ASP A 71 -14.10 -2.58 -0.38
N ARG A 72 -13.58 -1.70 0.49
CA ARG A 72 -13.39 -0.28 0.21
C ARG A 72 -11.91 0.09 0.22
N TYR A 73 -11.58 1.10 -0.60
CA TYR A 73 -10.24 1.71 -0.68
C TYR A 73 -10.28 3.23 -0.53
N THR A 74 -11.48 3.83 -0.43
CA THR A 74 -11.62 5.28 -0.21
C THR A 74 -11.41 5.62 1.25
N VAL A 75 -10.60 6.65 1.51
CA VAL A 75 -10.37 7.19 2.85
C VAL A 75 -11.59 8.00 3.29
N ASP A 76 -12.22 7.66 4.40
CA ASP A 76 -13.34 8.39 4.96
C ASP A 76 -12.92 9.68 5.68
N ALA A 77 -13.89 10.51 6.12
CA ALA A 77 -13.61 11.79 6.76
C ALA A 77 -12.84 11.65 8.08
N LYS A 78 -13.11 10.61 8.87
CA LYS A 78 -12.43 10.34 10.14
C LYS A 78 -10.97 9.96 9.91
N GLU A 79 -10.73 9.12 8.91
CA GLU A 79 -9.39 8.66 8.57
C GLU A 79 -8.58 9.78 7.89
N ARG A 80 -9.22 10.67 7.11
CA ARG A 80 -8.56 11.89 6.57
C ARG A 80 -8.04 12.80 7.66
N ALA A 81 -8.80 13.02 8.73
CA ALA A 81 -8.35 13.84 9.86
C ALA A 81 -7.05 13.32 10.50
N LYS A 82 -6.83 11.98 10.51
CA LYS A 82 -5.56 11.42 10.96
C LYS A 82 -4.41 11.74 10.01
N LEU A 83 -4.66 11.72 8.68
CA LEU A 83 -3.67 12.09 7.68
C LEU A 83 -3.30 13.58 7.77
N ASP A 84 -4.28 14.46 8.00
CA ASP A 84 -4.04 15.88 8.22
C ASP A 84 -3.14 16.12 9.43
N GLY A 85 -3.33 15.34 10.50
CA GLY A 85 -2.51 15.41 11.71
C GLY A 85 -1.03 15.07 11.51
N ILE A 86 -0.67 14.35 10.46
CA ILE A 86 0.71 13.98 10.16
C ILE A 86 1.31 14.74 8.96
N ALA A 87 0.53 15.57 8.27
CA ALA A 87 0.95 16.25 7.04
C ALA A 87 2.28 17.02 7.22
N GLY A 88 2.47 17.73 8.31
CA GLY A 88 3.71 18.45 8.61
C GLY A 88 4.94 17.53 8.73
N ARG A 89 4.78 16.33 9.26
CA ARG A 89 5.87 15.34 9.39
C ARG A 89 6.21 14.71 8.04
N VAL A 90 5.20 14.37 7.27
CA VAL A 90 5.35 13.70 5.97
C VAL A 90 6.05 14.60 4.95
N ASN A 91 5.87 15.93 5.04
CA ASN A 91 6.54 16.89 4.17
C ASN A 91 8.05 16.94 4.40
N ALA A 92 8.52 16.58 5.58
CA ALA A 92 9.91 16.68 5.99
C ALA A 92 10.70 15.36 5.84
N THR A 93 10.04 14.22 5.56
CA THR A 93 10.68 12.91 5.55
C THR A 93 10.23 12.05 4.35
N LYS A 94 10.96 10.97 4.08
CA LYS A 94 10.49 9.93 3.17
C LYS A 94 9.53 9.02 3.92
N VAL A 95 8.44 8.64 3.26
CA VAL A 95 7.44 7.74 3.83
C VAL A 95 7.13 6.57 2.92
N ILE A 96 6.78 5.45 3.54
CA ILE A 96 6.23 4.28 2.86
C ILE A 96 4.79 4.12 3.30
N VAL A 97 3.89 4.01 2.34
CA VAL A 97 2.48 3.71 2.58
C VAL A 97 2.26 2.23 2.25
N ALA A 98 2.07 1.42 3.26
CA ALA A 98 1.85 -0.02 3.12
C ALA A 98 0.36 -0.34 3.23
N GLY A 99 -0.21 -0.95 2.18
CA GLY A 99 -1.61 -1.37 2.11
C GLY A 99 -1.79 -2.84 2.47
N TYR A 100 -2.87 -3.13 3.20
CA TYR A 100 -3.24 -4.47 3.66
C TYR A 100 -4.72 -4.76 3.42
N THR A 101 -5.05 -6.04 3.34
CA THR A 101 -6.42 -6.52 3.30
C THR A 101 -6.64 -7.59 4.36
N ASP A 102 -7.91 -7.90 4.65
CA ASP A 102 -8.26 -9.12 5.33
C ASP A 102 -8.03 -10.35 4.41
N HIS A 103 -8.27 -11.54 4.94
CA HIS A 103 -8.02 -12.80 4.24
C HIS A 103 -9.16 -13.22 3.28
N PHE A 104 -10.26 -12.48 3.21
CA PHE A 104 -11.38 -12.81 2.33
C PHE A 104 -11.08 -12.44 0.87
N GLY A 105 -11.34 -13.37 -0.05
CA GLY A 105 -11.08 -13.20 -1.48
C GLY A 105 -9.80 -13.89 -1.97
N THR A 106 -9.45 -13.69 -3.24
CA THR A 106 -8.23 -14.25 -3.82
C THR A 106 -7.01 -13.39 -3.51
N GLU A 107 -5.82 -13.97 -3.56
CA GLU A 107 -4.57 -13.22 -3.32
C GLU A 107 -4.38 -12.09 -4.33
N GLU A 108 -4.67 -12.34 -5.61
CA GLU A 108 -4.56 -11.34 -6.68
C GLU A 108 -5.51 -10.16 -6.47
N TYR A 109 -6.77 -10.46 -6.08
CA TYR A 109 -7.74 -9.43 -5.75
C TYR A 109 -7.27 -8.59 -4.56
N ASN A 110 -6.82 -9.25 -3.50
CA ASN A 110 -6.35 -8.60 -2.28
C ASN A 110 -5.09 -7.78 -2.52
N LEU A 111 -4.17 -8.26 -3.38
CA LEU A 111 -3.01 -7.47 -3.79
C LEU A 111 -3.44 -6.18 -4.50
N GLY A 112 -4.35 -6.26 -5.47
CA GLY A 112 -4.88 -5.09 -6.16
C GLY A 112 -5.67 -4.14 -5.24
N LEU A 113 -6.43 -4.66 -4.25
CA LEU A 113 -7.16 -3.85 -3.30
C LEU A 113 -6.21 -3.13 -2.32
N SER A 114 -5.17 -3.82 -1.85
CA SER A 114 -4.16 -3.22 -0.97
C SER A 114 -3.38 -2.11 -1.67
N ASP A 115 -3.06 -2.30 -2.95
CA ASP A 115 -2.41 -1.28 -3.78
C ASP A 115 -3.29 -0.03 -3.91
N LYS A 116 -4.57 -0.18 -4.25
CA LYS A 116 -5.53 0.93 -4.31
C LYS A 116 -5.66 1.67 -2.99
N ARG A 117 -5.66 0.98 -1.85
CA ARG A 117 -5.68 1.60 -0.51
C ARG A 117 -4.45 2.45 -0.28
N ALA A 118 -3.27 1.89 -0.53
CA ALA A 118 -2.02 2.60 -0.34
C ALA A 118 -1.90 3.81 -1.29
N GLN A 119 -2.30 3.67 -2.55
CA GLN A 119 -2.32 4.78 -3.50
C GLN A 119 -3.27 5.91 -3.06
N ASN A 120 -4.48 5.59 -2.59
CA ASN A 120 -5.43 6.60 -2.10
C ASN A 120 -4.88 7.40 -0.92
N VAL A 121 -4.21 6.73 0.02
CA VAL A 121 -3.55 7.40 1.15
C VAL A 121 -2.40 8.27 0.65
N ARG A 122 -1.53 7.74 -0.22
CA ARG A 122 -0.43 8.51 -0.84
C ARG A 122 -0.96 9.76 -1.55
N ASP A 123 -1.98 9.59 -2.39
CA ASP A 123 -2.53 10.70 -3.18
C ASP A 123 -3.14 11.78 -2.28
N TYR A 124 -3.73 11.39 -1.15
CA TYR A 124 -4.20 12.33 -0.15
C TYR A 124 -3.03 13.08 0.50
N LEU A 125 -1.96 12.39 0.90
CA LEU A 125 -0.78 13.01 1.49
C LEU A 125 -0.10 13.97 0.52
N VAL A 126 0.02 13.60 -0.76
CA VAL A 126 0.58 14.47 -1.81
C VAL A 126 -0.28 15.73 -2.00
N LYS A 127 -1.60 15.61 -2.00
CA LYS A 127 -2.53 16.77 -2.03
C LYS A 127 -2.38 17.65 -0.80
N SER A 128 -2.00 17.07 0.33
CA SER A 128 -1.75 17.79 1.60
C SER A 128 -0.31 18.34 1.69
N GLY A 129 0.48 18.23 0.61
CA GLY A 129 1.80 18.83 0.49
C GLY A 129 3.00 17.88 0.57
N ALA A 130 2.78 16.57 0.73
CA ALA A 130 3.86 15.60 0.71
C ALA A 130 4.54 15.55 -0.69
N ASN A 131 5.85 15.36 -0.71
CA ASN A 131 6.57 15.20 -1.96
C ASN A 131 6.28 13.80 -2.55
N GLN A 132 5.75 13.77 -3.78
CA GLN A 132 5.44 12.52 -4.48
C GLN A 132 6.66 11.61 -4.65
N GLY A 133 7.83 12.16 -4.93
CA GLY A 133 9.08 11.40 -5.08
C GLY A 133 9.65 10.85 -3.77
N SER A 134 9.13 11.32 -2.63
CA SER A 134 9.50 10.87 -1.29
C SER A 134 8.44 9.97 -0.65
N THR A 135 7.41 9.58 -1.40
CA THR A 135 6.31 8.75 -0.90
C THR A 135 6.20 7.47 -1.72
N GLU A 136 6.61 6.36 -1.12
CA GLU A 136 6.55 5.03 -1.74
C GLU A 136 5.24 4.32 -1.39
N VAL A 137 4.78 3.44 -2.29
CA VAL A 137 3.61 2.58 -2.08
C VAL A 137 4.06 1.13 -2.03
N LEU A 138 3.54 0.37 -1.05
CA LEU A 138 3.80 -1.05 -0.89
C LEU A 138 2.47 -1.80 -0.72
N ALA A 139 2.15 -2.67 -1.66
CA ALA A 139 0.98 -3.55 -1.60
C ALA A 139 1.37 -4.89 -0.99
N LEU A 140 0.68 -5.30 0.07
CA LEU A 140 0.94 -6.55 0.80
C LEU A 140 -0.24 -7.52 0.73
N GLY A 141 -1.38 -7.08 0.21
CA GLY A 141 -2.57 -7.94 0.13
C GLY A 141 -2.95 -8.51 1.50
N SER A 142 -3.26 -9.79 1.52
CA SER A 142 -3.65 -10.55 2.71
C SER A 142 -2.51 -11.33 3.37
N GLN A 143 -1.24 -11.07 2.99
CA GLN A 143 -0.09 -11.86 3.47
C GLN A 143 0.06 -11.87 5.00
N GLN A 144 -0.30 -10.77 5.66
CA GLN A 144 -0.22 -10.61 7.11
C GLN A 144 -1.59 -10.64 7.79
N ALA A 145 -2.64 -11.05 7.07
CA ALA A 145 -3.99 -11.12 7.62
C ALA A 145 -4.15 -12.27 8.61
N ASP A 146 -4.96 -12.03 9.63
CA ASP A 146 -5.35 -13.06 10.59
C ASP A 146 -6.35 -14.03 9.95
N LYS A 147 -5.85 -15.16 9.48
CA LYS A 147 -6.67 -16.20 8.84
C LYS A 147 -7.62 -16.92 9.82
N SER A 148 -7.45 -16.72 11.13
CA SER A 148 -8.34 -17.28 12.17
C SER A 148 -9.60 -16.45 12.42
N ALA A 149 -9.66 -15.22 11.86
CA ALA A 149 -10.81 -14.34 12.01
C ALA A 149 -12.05 -14.93 11.32
N ALA A 150 -13.02 -15.39 12.08
CA ALA A 150 -14.18 -16.13 11.58
C ALA A 150 -15.19 -15.28 10.77
N GLY A 151 -15.09 -13.95 10.79
CA GLY A 151 -16.04 -13.07 10.13
C GLY A 151 -15.45 -11.72 9.73
N ARG A 152 -16.17 -11.01 8.86
CA ARG A 152 -15.74 -9.70 8.33
C ARG A 152 -15.48 -8.66 9.43
N GLN A 153 -16.22 -8.73 10.53
CA GLN A 153 -16.06 -7.79 11.64
C GLN A 153 -14.77 -8.06 12.43
N SER A 154 -14.47 -9.32 12.73
CA SER A 154 -13.24 -9.70 13.43
C SER A 154 -11.98 -9.47 12.59
N ALA A 155 -12.10 -9.54 11.25
CA ALA A 155 -11.03 -9.23 10.30
C ALA A 155 -10.87 -7.72 9.98
N ALA A 156 -11.67 -6.85 10.60
CA ALA A 156 -11.63 -5.40 10.33
C ALA A 156 -10.26 -4.77 10.62
N LYS A 157 -9.53 -5.29 11.60
CA LYS A 157 -8.17 -4.83 11.97
C LYS A 157 -7.14 -5.00 10.85
N ASP A 158 -7.40 -5.89 9.89
CA ASP A 158 -6.47 -6.19 8.79
C ASP A 158 -6.73 -5.31 7.55
N ARG A 159 -7.90 -4.66 7.48
CA ARG A 159 -8.26 -3.73 6.41
C ARG A 159 -7.67 -2.35 6.68
N LYS A 160 -6.39 -2.18 6.42
CA LYS A 160 -5.64 -0.96 6.79
C LYS A 160 -4.63 -0.53 5.75
N ALA A 161 -4.20 0.71 5.84
CA ALA A 161 -2.94 1.19 5.30
C ALA A 161 -2.13 1.83 6.42
N ILE A 162 -0.84 1.57 6.47
CA ILE A 162 0.08 2.10 7.48
C ILE A 162 1.02 3.08 6.79
N VAL A 163 1.15 4.28 7.34
CA VAL A 163 2.13 5.28 6.91
C VAL A 163 3.33 5.18 7.83
N VAL A 164 4.50 4.87 7.26
CA VAL A 164 5.74 4.59 7.98
C VAL A 164 6.81 5.58 7.57
N ASP A 165 7.58 6.10 8.52
CA ASP A 165 8.77 6.89 8.26
C ASP A 165 9.89 6.00 7.72
N ALA A 166 10.26 6.20 6.45
CA ALA A 166 11.31 5.43 5.79
C ALA A 166 12.72 5.79 6.27
N ASN A 167 12.89 6.97 6.89
CA ASN A 167 14.16 7.46 7.44
C ASN A 167 14.35 7.08 8.90
N TYR A 168 13.42 6.34 9.51
CA TYR A 168 13.58 5.87 10.87
C TYR A 168 14.88 5.04 11.02
N SER A 169 15.76 5.49 11.89
CA SER A 169 17.10 4.89 12.12
C SER A 169 17.23 4.16 13.47
N GLY A 170 16.11 4.01 14.20
CA GLY A 170 16.08 3.23 15.43
C GLY A 170 16.22 1.73 15.18
N PRO A 171 16.37 0.91 16.22
CA PRO A 171 16.52 -0.53 16.11
C PRO A 171 15.26 -1.14 15.47
N ILE A 172 15.45 -1.87 14.37
CA ILE A 172 14.39 -2.70 13.78
C ILE A 172 14.40 -4.00 14.60
N SER A 173 13.45 -4.11 15.52
CA SER A 173 13.31 -5.30 16.36
C SER A 173 12.94 -6.50 15.48
N SER A 174 13.76 -7.53 15.46
CA SER A 174 13.48 -8.81 14.79
C SER A 174 12.52 -9.70 15.60
N GLY A 175 11.66 -9.11 16.41
CA GLY A 175 10.69 -9.81 17.24
C GLY A 175 9.26 -9.54 16.76
N ALA A 176 8.49 -10.60 16.59
CA ALA A 176 7.06 -10.52 16.28
C ALA A 176 6.35 -9.57 17.26
N VAL A 177 5.93 -8.43 16.80
CA VAL A 177 5.08 -7.52 17.57
C VAL A 177 3.70 -8.16 17.66
N LYS A 178 3.43 -8.80 18.81
CA LYS A 178 2.08 -9.08 19.22
C LYS A 178 1.30 -7.77 19.19
N PRO A 179 0.16 -7.68 18.50
CA PRO A 179 -0.57 -6.42 18.40
C PRO A 179 -0.83 -5.90 19.81
N ALA A 180 -0.37 -4.66 20.08
CA ALA A 180 -0.71 -3.99 21.31
C ALA A 180 -2.24 -3.92 21.37
N THR A 181 -2.81 -4.52 22.40
CA THR A 181 -4.23 -4.42 22.74
C THR A 181 -4.50 -2.93 23.00
N VAL A 182 -4.99 -2.23 22.01
CA VAL A 182 -5.60 -0.93 22.22
C VAL A 182 -6.84 -1.19 23.04
N ALA A 183 -6.82 -0.78 24.31
CA ALA A 183 -7.96 -0.85 25.19
C ALA A 183 -9.18 -0.25 24.48
N ALA A 184 -10.23 -1.06 24.33
CA ALA A 184 -11.51 -0.60 23.83
C ALA A 184 -11.98 0.58 24.72
N PRO A 185 -12.55 1.66 24.15
CA PRO A 185 -13.14 2.69 24.94
C PRO A 185 -14.25 2.05 25.81
N ALA A 186 -14.15 2.26 27.12
CA ALA A 186 -15.13 1.79 28.08
C ALA A 186 -16.54 2.18 27.61
N SER A 187 -17.39 1.19 27.41
CA SER A 187 -18.81 1.34 27.15
C SER A 187 -19.41 2.14 28.32
N GLY A 188 -19.74 3.40 28.04
CA GLY A 188 -20.47 4.23 28.97
C GLY A 188 -21.82 3.57 29.29
N ASN A 189 -22.06 3.33 30.57
CA ASN A 189 -23.31 2.90 31.15
C ASN A 189 -24.50 3.70 30.56
N ALA A 190 -25.33 3.05 29.79
CA ALA A 190 -26.67 3.56 29.50
C ALA A 190 -27.51 3.40 30.77
N PRO A 191 -28.25 4.44 31.22
CA PRO A 191 -29.15 4.30 32.37
C PRO A 191 -30.30 3.35 32.01
N SER A 192 -30.53 2.40 32.91
CA SER A 192 -31.64 1.44 32.88
C SER A 192 -32.99 2.20 32.87
N PRO A 193 -33.96 1.82 32.02
CA PRO A 193 -35.28 2.42 32.07
C PRO A 193 -35.99 2.02 33.35
N ALA A 194 -36.64 3.00 34.01
CA ALA A 194 -37.42 2.82 35.22
C ALA A 194 -38.65 1.92 35.00
N PRO A 195 -39.10 1.16 36.02
CA PRO A 195 -40.26 0.29 35.87
C PRO A 195 -41.56 1.09 35.74
N VAL A 196 -42.32 0.82 34.69
CA VAL A 196 -43.68 1.32 34.53
C VAL A 196 -44.63 0.62 35.49
N THR A 197 -45.14 1.35 36.48
CA THR A 197 -46.22 0.90 37.34
C THR A 197 -47.52 0.94 36.54
N ALA A 198 -48.14 -0.21 36.36
CA ALA A 198 -49.48 -0.30 35.82
C ALA A 198 -50.51 0.05 36.94
N LEU A 199 -51.43 0.95 36.63
CA LEU A 199 -52.71 1.14 37.29
C LEU A 199 -53.83 0.64 36.39
#